data_af6fef3fce875a713dbc64ffc37958f7
#
_entry.id   af6fef3fce875a713dbc64ffc37958f7
#
_cell.length_a   1.000
_cell.length_b   1.000
_cell.length_c   1.000
_cell.angle_alpha   90.00
_cell.angle_beta   90.00
_cell.angle_gamma   90.00
#
_symmetry.space_group_name_H-M   'P 1'
#
loop_
_entity.id
_entity.type
_entity.pdbx_description
1 polymer ?
#
loop_
_entity_poly.entity_id
_entity_poly.type
_entity_poly.pdbx_seq_one_letter_code
_entity_poly.pdbx_strand_id
1 'polypeptide(L)'
;MDAKRQRGPGLTPLSSLDALFLHLESPEMPMHVAGLHLFEMPARRRHLYVDDVRRLFAARLQLAPAFRRRLAPMPFDVANPLWIDDGAVDLEHHVQRRVLPKPGTRAQLHALVARLHAQPLDRARPLWQAFVIEGLASGEVAVYTKIHHAAVDGSAGVALAAALMDLEPMPVPRLPKPHAVDSVSDAGEPTVTQRL
;
A
#
# COMPACT_ATOMS: atom_id res chain seq x y z
N MET A 1 7.35 -34.41 -20.54
CA MET A 1 8.34 -33.38 -20.17
C MET A 1 7.64 -32.02 -20.36
N ASP A 2 6.90 -31.58 -19.36
CA ASP A 2 6.16 -30.32 -19.40
C ASP A 2 7.07 -29.19 -18.91
N ALA A 3 7.53 -28.38 -19.86
CA ALA A 3 8.22 -27.13 -19.54
C ALA A 3 7.19 -26.14 -18.99
N LYS A 4 7.07 -26.05 -17.68
CA LYS A 4 6.39 -24.97 -16.98
C LYS A 4 7.03 -23.64 -17.43
N ARG A 5 6.43 -22.96 -18.42
CA ARG A 5 6.80 -21.59 -18.77
C ARG A 5 6.65 -20.75 -17.50
N GLN A 6 7.77 -20.38 -16.91
CA GLN A 6 7.83 -19.32 -15.90
C GLN A 6 7.31 -18.06 -16.59
N ARG A 7 6.08 -17.66 -16.25
CA ARG A 7 5.59 -16.31 -16.59
C ARG A 7 6.51 -15.34 -15.88
N GLY A 8 7.22 -14.55 -16.63
CA GLY A 8 8.00 -13.44 -16.09
C GLY A 8 7.07 -12.50 -15.29
N PRO A 9 7.62 -11.64 -14.41
CA PRO A 9 6.84 -10.72 -13.59
C PRO A 9 5.87 -9.96 -14.50
N GLY A 10 4.57 -10.03 -14.18
CA GLY A 10 3.53 -9.35 -14.95
C GLY A 10 3.78 -7.84 -14.93
N LEU A 11 4.23 -7.30 -16.06
CA LEU A 11 4.40 -5.86 -16.25
C LEU A 11 3.04 -5.24 -16.58
N THR A 12 2.65 -4.20 -15.84
CA THR A 12 1.40 -3.48 -16.08
C THR A 12 1.71 -2.01 -16.33
N PRO A 13 1.26 -1.40 -17.43
CA PRO A 13 1.43 0.03 -17.66
C PRO A 13 0.78 0.87 -16.56
N LEU A 14 1.39 2.01 -16.21
CA LEU A 14 0.72 3.03 -15.44
C LEU A 14 -0.35 3.69 -16.31
N SER A 15 -1.47 4.07 -15.70
CA SER A 15 -2.40 4.98 -16.35
C SER A 15 -1.76 6.37 -16.52
N SER A 16 -2.25 7.16 -17.48
CA SER A 16 -1.76 8.53 -17.68
C SER A 16 -1.94 9.40 -16.44
N LEU A 17 -3.00 9.17 -15.67
CA LEU A 17 -3.28 9.89 -14.43
C LEU A 17 -2.29 9.49 -13.32
N ASP A 18 -2.01 8.19 -13.17
CA ASP A 18 -1.04 7.72 -12.17
C ASP A 18 0.36 8.24 -12.47
N ALA A 19 0.75 8.25 -13.75
CA ALA A 19 2.00 8.84 -14.19
C ALA A 19 2.08 10.34 -13.89
N LEU A 20 0.97 11.08 -14.07
CA LEU A 20 0.91 12.49 -13.73
C LEU A 20 1.22 12.76 -12.26
N PHE A 21 0.69 11.97 -11.33
CA PHE A 21 1.00 12.11 -9.91
C PHE A 21 2.49 11.89 -9.61
N LEU A 22 3.15 10.95 -10.31
CA LEU A 22 4.59 10.73 -10.16
C LEU A 22 5.43 11.90 -10.69
N HIS A 23 4.97 12.59 -11.72
CA HIS A 23 5.64 13.75 -12.31
C HIS A 23 5.41 15.04 -11.51
N LEU A 24 4.25 15.18 -10.87
CA LEU A 24 3.91 16.35 -10.05
C LEU A 24 4.54 16.29 -8.66
N GLU A 25 4.95 15.10 -8.20
CA GLU A 25 5.55 14.96 -6.87
C GLU A 25 6.86 15.74 -6.76
N SER A 26 6.95 16.57 -5.72
CA SER A 26 8.17 17.24 -5.30
C SER A 26 8.35 17.12 -3.78
N PRO A 27 9.51 17.45 -3.22
CA PRO A 27 9.73 17.49 -1.77
C PRO A 27 8.72 18.38 -1.04
N GLU A 28 8.27 19.47 -1.67
CA GLU A 28 7.31 20.43 -1.14
C GLU A 28 5.85 19.99 -1.34
N MET A 29 5.62 19.08 -2.28
CA MET A 29 4.29 18.59 -2.67
C MET A 29 4.30 17.08 -2.83
N PRO A 30 4.42 16.32 -1.72
CA PRO A 30 4.35 14.86 -1.78
C PRO A 30 2.94 14.42 -2.20
N MET A 31 2.85 13.52 -3.16
CA MET A 31 1.58 13.02 -3.69
C MET A 31 1.09 11.80 -2.91
N HIS A 32 0.91 11.98 -1.60
CA HIS A 32 0.48 10.91 -0.69
C HIS A 32 -0.98 11.06 -0.29
N VAL A 33 -1.68 9.94 -0.26
CA VAL A 33 -2.95 9.77 0.46
C VAL A 33 -2.65 9.08 1.78
N ALA A 34 -3.25 9.51 2.88
CA ALA A 34 -2.92 8.99 4.19
C ALA A 34 -4.15 8.86 5.10
N GLY A 35 -4.04 7.96 6.06
CA GLY A 35 -4.99 7.79 7.15
C GLY A 35 -4.29 7.71 8.50
N LEU A 36 -4.88 8.33 9.52
CA LEU A 36 -4.46 8.24 10.92
C LEU A 36 -5.59 7.64 11.74
N HIS A 37 -5.35 6.48 12.30
CA HIS A 37 -6.32 5.74 13.11
C HIS A 37 -5.80 5.59 14.54
N LEU A 38 -6.69 5.72 15.50
CA LEU A 38 -6.41 5.58 16.93
C LEU A 38 -7.14 4.37 17.45
N PHE A 39 -6.41 3.51 18.16
CA PHE A 39 -6.92 2.27 18.69
C PHE A 39 -6.78 2.25 20.20
N GLU A 40 -7.89 1.98 20.90
CA GLU A 40 -7.86 1.61 22.30
C GLU A 40 -7.27 0.22 22.44
N MET A 41 -6.32 0.08 23.35
CA MET A 41 -5.60 -1.18 23.50
C MET A 41 -6.07 -1.94 24.73
N PRO A 42 -6.40 -3.24 24.59
CA PRO A 42 -6.71 -4.06 25.76
C PRO A 42 -5.55 -4.10 26.74
N ALA A 43 -5.84 -3.90 28.03
CA ALA A 43 -4.82 -3.78 29.09
C ALA A 43 -3.83 -4.97 29.16
N ARG A 44 -4.19 -6.13 28.63
CA ARG A 44 -3.38 -7.36 28.63
C ARG A 44 -2.38 -7.47 27.48
N ARG A 45 -2.40 -6.56 26.46
CA ARG A 45 -1.53 -6.62 25.27
C ARG A 45 -0.68 -5.36 25.13
N ARG A 46 0.14 -5.03 26.14
CA ARG A 46 0.95 -3.80 26.12
C ARG A 46 2.29 -3.91 25.38
N HIS A 47 2.58 -5.01 24.70
CA HIS A 47 3.86 -5.20 24.03
C HIS A 47 3.67 -5.77 22.61
N LEU A 48 4.36 -5.19 21.64
CA LEU A 48 4.53 -5.69 20.27
C LEU A 48 3.41 -5.42 19.26
N TYR A 49 2.74 -4.27 19.36
CA TYR A 49 1.70 -3.89 18.35
C TYR A 49 2.24 -3.82 16.93
N VAL A 50 3.48 -3.43 16.75
CA VAL A 50 4.09 -3.40 15.42
C VAL A 50 4.14 -4.78 14.78
N ASP A 51 4.42 -5.83 15.54
CA ASP A 51 4.47 -7.19 15.01
C ASP A 51 3.07 -7.75 14.73
N ASP A 52 2.07 -7.36 15.54
CA ASP A 52 0.67 -7.67 15.26
C ASP A 52 0.21 -7.01 13.95
N VAL A 53 0.56 -5.76 13.75
CA VAL A 53 0.26 -5.02 12.51
C VAL A 53 1.02 -5.64 11.33
N ARG A 54 2.30 -5.99 11.46
CA ARG A 54 3.05 -6.69 10.42
C ARG A 54 2.42 -8.01 10.02
N ARG A 55 1.98 -8.81 11.00
CA ARG A 55 1.28 -10.08 10.73
C ARG A 55 -0.05 -9.85 10.02
N LEU A 56 -0.80 -8.83 10.41
CA LEU A 56 -2.04 -8.46 9.74
C LEU A 56 -1.80 -8.07 8.29
N PHE A 57 -0.81 -7.22 8.03
CA PHE A 57 -0.43 -6.85 6.66
C PHE A 57 0.04 -8.06 5.87
N ALA A 58 0.92 -8.91 6.44
CA ALA A 58 1.38 -10.14 5.77
C ALA A 58 0.22 -11.04 5.32
N ALA A 59 -0.78 -11.21 6.17
CA ALA A 59 -1.95 -12.02 5.86
C ALA A 59 -2.86 -11.41 4.78
N ARG A 60 -2.84 -10.07 4.62
CA ARG A 60 -3.79 -9.33 3.78
C ARG A 60 -3.19 -8.69 2.53
N LEU A 61 -1.87 -8.67 2.38
CA LEU A 61 -1.21 -8.12 1.18
C LEU A 61 -1.72 -8.75 -0.12
N GLN A 62 -2.14 -10.01 -0.07
CA GLN A 62 -2.70 -10.70 -1.24
C GLN A 62 -4.05 -10.12 -1.68
N LEU A 63 -4.79 -9.48 -0.78
CA LEU A 63 -6.09 -8.86 -1.05
C LEU A 63 -5.94 -7.47 -1.67
N ALA A 64 -4.74 -6.90 -1.64
CA ALA A 64 -4.46 -5.53 -2.03
C ALA A 64 -3.22 -5.46 -2.96
N PRO A 65 -3.37 -5.74 -4.27
CA PRO A 65 -2.25 -5.75 -5.22
C PRO A 65 -1.42 -4.47 -5.22
N ALA A 66 -2.02 -3.31 -4.94
CA ALA A 66 -1.32 -2.03 -4.85
C ALA A 66 -0.18 -2.03 -3.80
N PHE A 67 -0.29 -2.84 -2.74
CA PHE A 67 0.75 -2.98 -1.72
C PHE A 67 1.92 -3.89 -2.13
N ARG A 68 1.78 -4.59 -3.24
CA ARG A 68 2.77 -5.54 -3.74
C ARG A 68 3.45 -5.08 -5.02
N ARG A 69 3.03 -3.94 -5.58
CA ARG A 69 3.58 -3.42 -6.82
C ARG A 69 4.60 -2.33 -6.52
N ARG A 70 5.71 -2.39 -7.22
CA ARG A 70 6.69 -1.31 -7.28
C ARG A 70 6.86 -0.81 -8.72
N LEU A 71 7.51 0.31 -8.86
CA LEU A 71 7.83 0.86 -10.17
C LEU A 71 9.06 0.15 -10.77
N ALA A 72 8.96 -0.20 -12.03
CA ALA A 72 10.10 -0.53 -12.87
C ALA A 72 10.38 0.69 -13.75
N PRO A 73 11.50 1.40 -13.53
CA PRO A 73 11.85 2.55 -14.34
C PRO A 73 12.12 2.10 -15.77
N MET A 74 11.75 2.94 -16.72
CA MET A 74 12.10 2.72 -18.12
C MET A 74 13.53 3.23 -18.36
N PRO A 75 14.32 2.53 -19.19
CA PRO A 75 15.64 3.01 -19.56
C PRO A 75 15.57 4.41 -20.15
N PHE A 76 16.47 5.29 -19.69
CA PHE A 76 16.60 6.68 -20.17
C PHE A 76 15.35 7.55 -19.96
N ASP A 77 14.41 7.14 -19.11
CA ASP A 77 13.14 7.86 -18.86
C ASP A 77 12.35 8.23 -20.12
N VAL A 78 12.48 7.41 -21.18
CA VAL A 78 11.81 7.66 -22.47
C VAL A 78 10.31 7.39 -22.44
N ALA A 79 9.82 6.74 -21.40
CA ALA A 79 8.40 6.43 -21.20
C ALA A 79 8.07 6.36 -19.70
N ASN A 80 6.77 6.38 -19.39
CA ASN A 80 6.31 6.17 -18.01
C ASN A 80 6.79 4.81 -17.48
N PRO A 81 7.11 4.71 -16.17
CA PRO A 81 7.46 3.46 -15.56
C PRO A 81 6.31 2.44 -15.66
N LEU A 82 6.64 1.18 -15.44
CA LEU A 82 5.67 0.08 -15.41
C LEU A 82 5.49 -0.39 -13.96
N TRP A 83 4.31 -0.90 -13.63
CA TRP A 83 4.10 -1.65 -12.40
C TRP A 83 4.61 -3.07 -12.55
N ILE A 84 5.38 -3.54 -11.57
CA ILE A 84 5.78 -4.94 -11.44
C ILE A 84 5.43 -5.44 -10.04
N ASP A 85 5.07 -6.73 -9.94
CA ASP A 85 4.88 -7.37 -8.64
C ASP A 85 6.27 -7.53 -7.98
N ASP A 86 6.41 -7.05 -6.74
CA ASP A 86 7.68 -7.11 -5.99
C ASP A 86 7.98 -8.51 -5.44
N GLY A 87 7.02 -9.43 -5.53
CA GLY A 87 7.17 -10.82 -5.07
C GLY A 87 7.19 -10.96 -3.54
N ALA A 88 8.15 -10.33 -2.87
CA ALA A 88 8.30 -10.37 -1.42
C ALA A 88 8.43 -8.95 -0.84
N VAL A 89 7.39 -8.48 -0.17
CA VAL A 89 7.37 -7.16 0.46
C VAL A 89 8.11 -7.20 1.80
N ASP A 90 9.10 -6.33 1.96
CA ASP A 90 9.84 -6.14 3.21
C ASP A 90 8.98 -5.41 4.25
N LEU A 91 8.28 -6.16 5.08
CA LEU A 91 7.39 -5.60 6.09
C LEU A 91 8.13 -4.85 7.21
N GLU A 92 9.39 -5.10 7.45
CA GLU A 92 10.16 -4.33 8.44
C GLU A 92 10.42 -2.91 7.95
N HIS A 93 10.66 -2.77 6.66
CA HIS A 93 10.76 -1.46 6.01
C HIS A 93 9.41 -0.75 5.95
N HIS A 94 8.36 -1.47 5.57
CA HIS A 94 7.05 -0.88 5.29
C HIS A 94 6.23 -0.59 6.55
N VAL A 95 6.37 -1.40 7.61
CA VAL A 95 5.64 -1.23 8.87
C VAL A 95 6.61 -0.96 10.00
N GLN A 96 6.71 0.29 10.40
CA GLN A 96 7.72 0.77 11.33
C GLN A 96 7.11 1.20 12.67
N ARG A 97 7.83 0.95 13.76
CA ARG A 97 7.47 1.44 15.07
C ARG A 97 8.00 2.87 15.28
N ARG A 98 7.19 3.70 15.91
CA ARG A 98 7.58 5.01 16.43
C ARG A 98 7.08 5.17 17.86
N VAL A 99 7.82 5.90 18.68
CA VAL A 99 7.43 6.17 20.07
C VAL A 99 7.44 7.68 20.27
N LEU A 100 6.35 8.20 20.82
CA LEU A 100 6.27 9.62 21.18
C LEU A 100 7.10 9.87 22.44
N PRO A 101 7.80 11.00 22.52
CA PRO A 101 8.42 11.44 23.76
C PRO A 101 7.33 11.82 24.77
N LYS A 102 7.62 11.65 26.06
CA LYS A 102 6.72 12.13 27.13
C LYS A 102 6.50 13.65 26.98
N PRO A 103 5.30 14.14 27.24
CA PRO A 103 4.13 13.46 27.81
C PRO A 103 3.24 12.71 26.80
N GLY A 104 3.54 12.64 25.51
CA GLY A 104 2.76 11.91 24.49
C GLY A 104 1.45 12.62 24.10
N THR A 105 1.52 13.92 23.91
CA THR A 105 0.33 14.73 23.59
C THR A 105 -0.16 14.50 22.15
N ARG A 106 -1.41 14.85 21.89
CA ARG A 106 -1.97 14.89 20.51
C ARG A 106 -1.17 15.82 19.60
N ALA A 107 -0.68 16.95 20.13
CA ALA A 107 0.16 17.86 19.36
C ALA A 107 1.48 17.21 18.94
N GLN A 108 2.11 16.41 19.82
CA GLN A 108 3.31 15.65 19.46
C GLN A 108 3.02 14.57 18.42
N LEU A 109 1.86 13.90 18.51
CA LEU A 109 1.40 12.96 17.48
C LEU A 109 1.26 13.66 16.12
N HIS A 110 0.54 14.76 16.06
CA HIS A 110 0.32 15.49 14.81
C HIS A 110 1.63 16.01 14.22
N ALA A 111 2.56 16.51 15.05
CA ALA A 111 3.88 16.96 14.59
C ALA A 111 4.72 15.80 14.03
N LEU A 112 4.64 14.61 14.65
CA LEU A 112 5.30 13.42 14.11
C LEU A 112 4.69 12.99 12.78
N VAL A 113 3.36 12.90 12.71
CA VAL A 113 2.63 12.50 11.50
C VAL A 113 2.92 13.47 10.35
N ALA A 114 2.94 14.78 10.59
CA ALA A 114 3.29 15.77 9.57
C ALA A 114 4.70 15.55 9.00
N ARG A 115 5.69 15.26 9.85
CA ARG A 115 7.05 14.93 9.41
C ARG A 115 7.10 13.64 8.60
N LEU A 116 6.39 12.60 9.04
CA LEU A 116 6.34 11.33 8.32
C LEU A 116 5.62 11.48 6.97
N HIS A 117 4.58 12.32 6.91
CA HIS A 117 3.86 12.61 5.67
C HIS A 117 4.73 13.33 4.65
N ALA A 118 5.52 14.29 5.08
CA ALA A 118 6.41 15.06 4.21
C ALA A 118 7.60 14.26 3.65
N GLN A 119 7.92 13.09 4.22
CA GLN A 119 9.00 12.25 3.70
C GLN A 119 8.55 11.54 2.42
N PRO A 120 9.28 11.66 1.30
CA PRO A 120 8.98 10.91 0.08
C PRO A 120 9.01 9.40 0.32
N LEU A 121 8.26 8.67 -0.49
CA LEU A 121 8.31 7.21 -0.55
C LEU A 121 9.46 6.76 -1.47
N ASP A 122 10.13 5.67 -1.09
CA ASP A 122 11.16 5.05 -1.93
C ASP A 122 10.53 4.42 -3.18
N ARG A 123 10.80 5.00 -4.35
CA ARG A 123 10.25 4.54 -5.64
C ARG A 123 10.79 3.20 -6.11
N ALA A 124 11.87 2.69 -5.50
CA ALA A 124 12.38 1.35 -5.77
C ALA A 124 11.59 0.24 -5.06
N ARG A 125 10.66 0.61 -4.19
CA ARG A 125 9.83 -0.30 -3.37
C ARG A 125 8.35 -0.06 -3.64
N PRO A 126 7.44 -0.92 -3.13
CA PRO A 126 6.01 -0.62 -3.12
C PRO A 126 5.74 0.74 -2.46
N LEU A 127 4.89 1.55 -3.09
CA LEU A 127 4.75 2.97 -2.76
C LEU A 127 3.82 3.22 -1.57
N TRP A 128 4.13 2.64 -0.41
CA TRP A 128 3.38 2.83 0.83
C TRP A 128 4.26 2.64 2.07
N GLN A 129 3.83 3.19 3.19
CA GLN A 129 4.40 2.95 4.51
C GLN A 129 3.30 3.02 5.58
N ALA A 130 3.49 2.27 6.66
CA ALA A 130 2.68 2.30 7.86
C ALA A 130 3.55 2.52 9.09
N PHE A 131 3.05 3.30 10.04
CA PHE A 131 3.76 3.60 11.28
C PHE A 131 2.87 3.30 12.47
N VAL A 132 3.31 2.41 13.32
CA VAL A 132 2.68 2.11 14.61
C VAL A 132 3.29 3.05 15.65
N ILE A 133 2.50 3.99 16.14
CA ILE A 133 2.95 5.08 17.00
C ILE A 133 2.41 4.85 18.40
N GLU A 134 3.33 4.61 19.31
CA GLU A 134 3.07 4.34 20.73
C GLU A 134 3.45 5.53 21.60
N GLY A 135 3.07 5.50 22.88
CA GLY A 135 3.46 6.51 23.86
C GLY A 135 2.50 7.69 23.97
N LEU A 136 1.26 7.58 23.44
CA LEU A 136 0.23 8.59 23.70
C LEU A 136 -0.14 8.62 25.19
N ALA A 137 -0.37 9.84 25.70
CA ALA A 137 -0.79 10.06 27.10
C ALA A 137 -2.15 9.41 27.41
N SER A 138 -3.01 9.24 26.38
CA SER A 138 -4.30 8.56 26.49
C SER A 138 -4.17 7.03 26.65
N GLY A 139 -3.00 6.46 26.39
CA GLY A 139 -2.78 5.01 26.35
C GLY A 139 -3.22 4.35 25.04
N GLU A 140 -3.74 5.11 24.09
CA GLU A 140 -4.05 4.63 22.74
C GLU A 140 -2.76 4.36 21.95
N VAL A 141 -2.90 3.56 20.88
CA VAL A 141 -1.88 3.38 19.85
C VAL A 141 -2.41 3.97 18.56
N ALA A 142 -1.59 4.77 17.88
CA ALA A 142 -1.95 5.30 16.59
C ALA A 142 -1.31 4.45 15.47
N VAL A 143 -2.07 4.21 14.41
CA VAL A 143 -1.56 3.64 13.17
C VAL A 143 -1.75 4.69 12.08
N TYR A 144 -0.63 5.20 11.58
CA TYR A 144 -0.59 6.12 10.47
C TYR A 144 -0.12 5.37 9.22
N THR A 145 -0.91 5.44 8.16
CA THR A 145 -0.58 4.83 6.87
C THR A 145 -0.55 5.90 5.79
N LYS A 146 0.43 5.82 4.91
CA LYS A 146 0.51 6.64 3.69
C LYS A 146 0.78 5.79 2.48
N ILE A 147 0.22 6.16 1.35
CA ILE A 147 0.41 5.52 0.06
C ILE A 147 0.48 6.61 -1.00
N HIS A 148 1.32 6.42 -2.01
CA HIS A 148 1.41 7.34 -3.13
C HIS A 148 0.11 7.32 -3.94
N HIS A 149 -0.35 8.48 -4.37
CA HIS A 149 -1.60 8.61 -5.13
C HIS A 149 -1.60 7.80 -6.43
N ALA A 150 -0.43 7.65 -7.07
CA ALA A 150 -0.28 6.81 -8.26
C ALA A 150 -0.55 5.31 -8.00
N ALA A 151 -0.45 4.83 -6.75
CA ALA A 151 -0.68 3.42 -6.42
C ALA A 151 -2.15 3.12 -6.07
N VAL A 152 -3.00 4.14 -5.92
CA VAL A 152 -4.42 4.01 -5.57
C VAL A 152 -5.26 4.86 -6.51
N ASP A 153 -6.13 4.24 -7.28
CA ASP A 153 -7.22 4.96 -7.93
C ASP A 153 -8.27 5.40 -6.88
N GLY A 154 -9.09 6.39 -7.20
CA GLY A 154 -9.98 7.03 -6.23
C GLY A 154 -10.93 6.07 -5.50
N SER A 155 -11.29 4.93 -6.08
CA SER A 155 -12.14 3.89 -5.47
C SER A 155 -11.32 2.86 -4.69
N ALA A 156 -10.09 2.59 -5.11
CA ALA A 156 -9.22 1.60 -4.50
C ALA A 156 -8.74 2.03 -3.11
N GLY A 157 -8.62 3.32 -2.80
CA GLY A 157 -8.21 3.80 -1.47
C GLY A 157 -9.14 3.35 -0.35
N VAL A 158 -10.45 3.43 -0.56
CA VAL A 158 -11.47 2.96 0.40
C VAL A 158 -11.49 1.44 0.46
N ALA A 159 -11.43 0.76 -0.68
CA ALA A 159 -11.36 -0.70 -0.73
C ALA A 159 -10.09 -1.23 -0.05
N LEU A 160 -9.00 -0.51 -0.17
CA LEU A 160 -7.73 -0.82 0.46
C LEU A 160 -7.79 -0.69 1.99
N ALA A 161 -8.35 0.39 2.50
CA ALA A 161 -8.58 0.55 3.94
C ALA A 161 -9.50 -0.57 4.46
N ALA A 162 -10.57 -0.91 3.74
CA ALA A 162 -11.47 -2.00 4.08
C ALA A 162 -10.82 -3.39 3.99
N ALA A 163 -9.82 -3.57 3.12
CA ALA A 163 -9.07 -4.82 3.05
C ALA A 163 -8.11 -5.00 4.21
N LEU A 164 -7.53 -3.91 4.71
CA LEU A 164 -6.53 -3.93 5.78
C LEU A 164 -7.13 -3.80 7.17
N MET A 165 -8.29 -3.16 7.31
CA MET A 165 -8.93 -2.92 8.59
C MET A 165 -10.21 -3.73 8.72
N ASP A 166 -10.51 -4.17 9.93
CA ASP A 166 -11.78 -4.76 10.28
C ASP A 166 -12.66 -3.72 10.97
N LEU A 167 -13.96 -3.80 10.69
CA LEU A 167 -14.95 -2.96 11.36
C LEU A 167 -15.36 -3.50 12.73
N GLU A 168 -14.94 -4.75 13.02
CA GLU A 168 -15.27 -5.46 14.26
C GLU A 168 -14.00 -5.79 15.05
N PRO A 169 -14.05 -5.72 16.40
CA PRO A 169 -12.90 -6.01 17.26
C PRO A 169 -12.39 -7.46 17.19
N MET A 170 -13.24 -8.38 16.77
CA MET A 170 -12.92 -9.81 16.58
C MET A 170 -13.44 -10.29 15.23
N PRO A 171 -12.72 -9.98 14.15
CA PRO A 171 -13.18 -10.33 12.81
C PRO A 171 -13.09 -11.84 12.57
N VAL A 172 -14.06 -12.36 11.84
CA VAL A 172 -13.97 -13.71 11.25
C VAL A 172 -12.84 -13.70 10.21
N PRO A 173 -11.94 -14.70 10.20
CA PRO A 173 -10.87 -14.78 9.21
C PRO A 173 -11.44 -14.67 7.78
N ARG A 174 -11.06 -13.63 7.05
CA ARG A 174 -11.42 -13.49 5.64
C ARG A 174 -10.48 -14.36 4.82
N LEU A 175 -10.97 -15.50 4.35
CA LEU A 175 -10.24 -16.26 3.34
C LEU A 175 -10.19 -15.45 2.04
N PRO A 176 -9.05 -15.43 1.36
CA PRO A 176 -8.98 -14.83 0.02
C PRO A 176 -10.02 -15.53 -0.86
N LYS A 177 -10.96 -14.78 -1.43
CA LYS A 177 -11.79 -15.31 -2.48
C LYS A 177 -10.85 -15.68 -3.63
N PRO A 178 -10.92 -16.92 -4.17
CA PRO A 178 -10.19 -17.22 -5.39
C PRO A 178 -10.61 -16.16 -6.42
N HIS A 179 -9.64 -15.42 -6.95
CA HIS A 179 -9.92 -14.53 -8.06
C HIS A 179 -10.58 -15.37 -9.14
N ALA A 180 -11.84 -15.06 -9.45
CA ALA A 180 -12.39 -15.50 -10.71
C ALA A 180 -11.42 -14.93 -11.75
N VAL A 181 -10.72 -15.82 -12.44
CA VAL A 181 -10.02 -15.47 -13.67
C VAL A 181 -11.16 -15.01 -14.56
N ASP A 182 -11.31 -13.69 -14.72
CA ASP A 182 -12.20 -13.17 -15.74
C ASP A 182 -11.77 -13.89 -17.01
N SER A 183 -12.65 -14.81 -17.42
CA SER A 183 -12.54 -15.43 -18.73
C SER A 183 -12.54 -14.26 -19.69
N VAL A 184 -11.38 -13.96 -20.23
CA VAL A 184 -11.23 -13.09 -21.39
C VAL A 184 -12.21 -13.66 -22.38
N SER A 185 -13.36 -13.00 -22.51
CA SER A 185 -14.26 -13.27 -23.62
C SER A 185 -13.43 -13.09 -24.87
N ASP A 186 -13.32 -14.15 -25.60
CA ASP A 186 -12.68 -14.24 -26.90
C ASP A 186 -13.38 -13.24 -27.85
N ALA A 187 -13.02 -11.99 -27.73
CA ALA A 187 -13.34 -10.95 -28.69
C ALA A 187 -12.38 -11.19 -29.86
N GLY A 188 -12.86 -11.94 -30.84
CA GLY A 188 -12.14 -12.32 -32.04
C GLY A 188 -11.37 -11.14 -32.61
N GLU A 189 -10.16 -11.39 -33.05
CA GLU A 189 -9.32 -10.42 -33.73
C GLU A 189 -10.12 -9.73 -34.85
N PRO A 190 -10.12 -8.40 -34.91
CA PRO A 190 -10.77 -7.70 -36.02
C PRO A 190 -10.09 -8.10 -37.32
N THR A 191 -10.87 -8.67 -38.22
CA THR A 191 -10.41 -9.06 -39.56
C THR A 191 -9.93 -7.82 -40.34
N VAL A 192 -8.92 -8.01 -41.18
CA VAL A 192 -8.24 -6.98 -41.97
C VAL A 192 -9.20 -6.08 -42.79
N THR A 193 -10.42 -6.52 -43.01
CA THR A 193 -11.47 -5.80 -43.78
C THR A 193 -12.15 -4.67 -43.00
N GLN A 194 -11.90 -4.48 -41.72
CA GLN A 194 -12.49 -3.40 -40.90
C GLN A 194 -11.55 -2.21 -40.68
N ARG A 195 -10.43 -2.16 -41.43
CA ARG A 195 -9.42 -1.09 -41.32
C ARG A 195 -9.30 -0.20 -42.57
N LEU A 196 -10.33 -0.17 -43.41
CA LEU A 196 -10.42 0.78 -44.56
C LEU A 196 -11.55 1.75 -44.36
#